data_dc3db597a0c5f62014f1dcccd4a85eb3
#
_entry.id   dc3db597a0c5f62014f1dcccd4a85eb3
#
_cell.length_a   1.000
_cell.length_b   1.000
_cell.length_c   1.000
_cell.angle_alpha   90.00
_cell.angle_beta   90.00
_cell.angle_gamma   90.00
#
_symmetry.space_group_name_H-M   'P 1'
#
loop_
_entity.id
_entity.type
_entity.pdbx_description
1 polymer ?
#
loop_
_entity_poly.entity_id
_entity_poly.type
_entity_poly.pdbx_seq_one_letter_code
_entity_poly.pdbx_strand_id
1 'polypeptide(L)'
;MKKLISVLGILVLSLFALTQLSLAQHSHGGMSTGTSMKMDTKEVIVEGVKVVFQIMANDEHKKMLKDMKMKDDIEPGTTHNVTVTLKDDKTQKGIANAQINMKVIDPRGKDQVKALKYEEMMKSYDAYFNLPDKGKYQVMILFKIGEQKKTAGIYYDLK
;
A
#
# COMPACT_ATOMS: atom_id res chain seq x y z
N MET A 1 -34.81 -58.40 -31.85
CA MET A 1 -33.61 -57.61 -32.12
C MET A 1 -33.62 -56.41 -31.12
N LYS A 2 -32.85 -56.54 -30.08
CA LYS A 2 -32.81 -55.58 -28.98
C LYS A 2 -31.68 -54.61 -29.26
N LYS A 3 -31.93 -53.30 -29.37
CA LYS A 3 -30.90 -52.25 -29.45
C LYS A 3 -30.78 -51.62 -28.09
N LEU A 4 -29.63 -51.85 -27.43
CA LEU A 4 -29.19 -51.14 -26.23
C LEU A 4 -28.78 -49.72 -26.63
N ILE A 5 -29.39 -48.71 -26.02
CA ILE A 5 -28.94 -47.33 -26.12
C ILE A 5 -28.17 -47.04 -24.80
N SER A 6 -26.86 -46.92 -24.93
CA SER A 6 -25.96 -46.50 -23.84
C SER A 6 -26.07 -45.00 -23.69
N VAL A 7 -26.58 -44.54 -22.54
CA VAL A 7 -26.58 -43.12 -22.18
C VAL A 7 -25.26 -42.81 -21.48
N LEU A 8 -24.38 -42.13 -22.20
CA LEU A 8 -23.10 -41.62 -21.66
C LEU A 8 -23.37 -40.32 -20.90
N GLY A 9 -23.39 -40.40 -19.58
CA GLY A 9 -23.53 -39.26 -18.71
C GLY A 9 -22.25 -38.44 -18.72
N ILE A 10 -22.32 -37.21 -19.26
CA ILE A 10 -21.23 -36.24 -19.19
C ILE A 10 -21.32 -35.58 -17.85
N LEU A 11 -20.41 -35.94 -16.93
CA LEU A 11 -20.17 -35.27 -15.64
C LEU A 11 -19.40 -33.98 -15.93
N VAL A 12 -20.09 -32.85 -15.97
CA VAL A 12 -19.44 -31.53 -16.02
C VAL A 12 -18.94 -31.21 -14.64
N LEU A 13 -17.65 -31.47 -14.43
CA LEU A 13 -16.95 -31.03 -13.22
C LEU A 13 -16.65 -29.54 -13.35
N SER A 14 -17.50 -28.70 -12.75
CA SER A 14 -17.27 -27.27 -12.64
C SER A 14 -16.12 -27.01 -11.66
N LEU A 15 -14.94 -26.76 -12.22
CA LEU A 15 -13.74 -26.37 -11.46
C LEU A 15 -13.93 -24.91 -10.99
N PHE A 16 -14.39 -24.75 -9.75
CA PHE A 16 -14.36 -23.46 -9.07
C PHE A 16 -12.88 -23.12 -8.80
N ALA A 17 -12.30 -22.29 -9.64
CA ALA A 17 -11.00 -21.68 -9.36
C ALA A 17 -11.17 -20.67 -8.24
N LEU A 18 -10.91 -21.10 -6.98
CA LEU A 18 -10.64 -20.18 -5.91
C LEU A 18 -9.34 -19.44 -6.25
N THR A 19 -9.46 -18.20 -6.67
CA THR A 19 -8.31 -17.28 -6.72
C THR A 19 -7.91 -16.99 -5.29
N GLN A 20 -6.90 -17.69 -4.81
CA GLN A 20 -6.26 -17.38 -3.54
C GLN A 20 -5.54 -16.04 -3.68
N LEU A 21 -6.00 -15.02 -2.96
CA LEU A 21 -5.22 -13.81 -2.72
C LEU A 21 -3.97 -14.22 -1.92
N SER A 22 -2.86 -14.36 -2.59
CA SER A 22 -1.56 -14.57 -1.94
C SER A 22 -1.11 -13.26 -1.32
N LEU A 23 -1.37 -13.09 -0.02
CA LEU A 23 -0.74 -12.07 0.81
C LEU A 23 0.70 -12.52 1.10
N ALA A 24 1.61 -12.34 0.14
CA ALA A 24 3.03 -12.51 0.37
C ALA A 24 3.59 -11.27 1.06
N GLN A 25 3.67 -11.31 2.37
CA GLN A 25 4.28 -10.26 3.17
C GLN A 25 5.77 -10.58 3.35
N HIS A 26 6.62 -10.04 2.47
CA HIS A 26 8.06 -10.07 2.66
C HIS A 26 8.52 -8.80 3.40
N SER A 27 8.96 -8.96 4.64
CA SER A 27 9.66 -7.91 5.37
C SER A 27 11.16 -8.01 5.09
N HIS A 28 11.70 -7.15 4.21
CA HIS A 28 13.13 -6.97 4.06
C HIS A 28 13.61 -5.84 4.95
N GLY A 29 14.38 -6.18 5.99
CA GLY A 29 15.17 -5.21 6.74
C GLY A 29 16.33 -4.70 5.88
N GLY A 30 16.23 -3.47 5.38
CA GLY A 30 17.31 -2.80 4.68
C GLY A 30 18.33 -2.26 5.68
N MET A 31 19.61 -2.70 5.59
CA MET A 31 20.72 -2.05 6.27
C MET A 31 20.96 -0.67 5.66
N SER A 32 20.77 0.38 6.44
CA SER A 32 21.24 1.72 6.15
C SER A 32 22.25 2.14 7.21
N THR A 33 23.50 2.34 6.81
CA THR A 33 24.54 3.01 7.60
C THR A 33 24.36 4.52 7.51
N GLY A 34 23.65 5.07 8.45
CA GLY A 34 23.37 6.49 8.63
C GLY A 34 22.25 6.57 9.64
N THR A 35 22.26 7.55 10.53
CA THR A 35 21.32 7.74 11.63
C THR A 35 19.99 7.00 11.40
N SER A 36 19.78 5.88 12.10
CA SER A 36 18.64 4.98 11.85
C SER A 36 17.32 5.71 12.07
N MET A 37 16.77 6.28 10.99
CA MET A 37 15.41 6.80 11.01
C MET A 37 14.44 5.65 11.19
N LYS A 38 13.59 5.73 12.19
CA LYS A 38 12.59 4.69 12.45
C LYS A 38 11.43 4.85 11.47
N MET A 39 11.45 4.05 10.43
CA MET A 39 10.45 4.02 9.37
C MET A 39 9.99 2.58 9.13
N ASP A 40 8.70 2.34 9.25
CA ASP A 40 8.12 1.04 8.95
C ASP A 40 7.77 0.97 7.45
N THR A 41 8.31 -0.05 6.77
CA THR A 41 8.12 -0.25 5.33
C THR A 41 7.39 -1.56 5.07
N LYS A 42 6.37 -1.52 4.23
CA LYS A 42 5.62 -2.70 3.75
C LYS A 42 5.39 -2.62 2.25
N GLU A 43 5.48 -3.77 1.58
CA GLU A 43 5.30 -3.86 0.13
C GLU A 43 4.17 -4.82 -0.22
N VAL A 44 3.41 -4.48 -1.27
CA VAL A 44 2.44 -5.37 -1.90
C VAL A 44 2.52 -5.22 -3.42
N ILE A 45 2.25 -6.29 -4.15
CA ILE A 45 2.18 -6.26 -5.62
C ILE A 45 0.73 -6.44 -6.04
N VAL A 46 0.23 -5.50 -6.85
CA VAL A 46 -1.13 -5.51 -7.37
C VAL A 46 -1.10 -5.31 -8.88
N GLU A 47 -1.50 -6.34 -9.62
CA GLU A 47 -1.61 -6.30 -11.09
C GLU A 47 -0.39 -5.67 -11.80
N GLY A 48 0.82 -6.12 -11.41
CA GLY A 48 2.07 -5.67 -11.99
C GLY A 48 2.57 -4.31 -11.49
N VAL A 49 1.94 -3.76 -10.46
CA VAL A 49 2.42 -2.55 -9.76
C VAL A 49 2.89 -2.96 -8.36
N LYS A 50 4.15 -2.69 -8.06
CA LYS A 50 4.70 -2.76 -6.70
C LYS A 50 4.32 -1.48 -5.97
N VAL A 51 3.62 -1.64 -4.85
CA VAL A 51 3.21 -0.56 -3.95
C VAL A 51 4.03 -0.68 -2.67
N VAL A 52 4.82 0.34 -2.37
CA VAL A 52 5.64 0.42 -1.15
C VAL A 52 5.00 1.44 -0.23
N PHE A 53 4.56 1.01 0.93
CA PHE A 53 4.05 1.87 2.01
C PHE A 53 5.17 2.13 3.00
N GLN A 54 5.35 3.38 3.38
CA GLN A 54 6.28 3.79 4.43
C GLN A 54 5.53 4.65 5.43
N ILE A 55 5.65 4.33 6.71
CA ILE A 55 4.97 5.03 7.80
C ILE A 55 6.02 5.52 8.77
N MET A 56 6.00 6.81 9.04
CA MET A 56 6.99 7.50 9.88
C MET A 56 6.29 8.47 10.83
N ALA A 57 6.71 8.51 12.10
CA ALA A 57 6.25 9.55 13.00
C ALA A 57 6.67 10.94 12.51
N ASN A 58 5.83 11.96 12.75
CA ASN A 58 6.11 13.32 12.28
C ASN A 58 7.44 13.88 12.79
N ASP A 59 7.87 13.52 14.00
CA ASP A 59 9.16 13.97 14.54
C ASP A 59 10.34 13.40 13.74
N GLU A 60 10.27 12.14 13.31
CA GLU A 60 11.28 11.54 12.45
C GLU A 60 11.22 12.11 11.04
N HIS A 61 10.01 12.33 10.51
CA HIS A 61 9.81 12.95 9.20
C HIS A 61 10.38 14.37 9.16
N LYS A 62 10.15 15.15 10.21
CA LYS A 62 10.72 16.50 10.35
C LYS A 62 12.25 16.52 10.32
N LYS A 63 12.90 15.55 10.99
CA LYS A 63 14.36 15.39 10.91
C LYS A 63 14.81 15.09 9.49
N MET A 64 14.12 14.18 8.80
CA MET A 64 14.40 13.83 7.41
C MET A 64 14.27 15.04 6.48
N LEU A 65 13.18 15.81 6.58
CA LEU A 65 12.98 17.03 5.77
C LEU A 65 14.13 18.04 6.00
N LYS A 66 14.53 18.24 7.26
CA LYS A 66 15.65 19.12 7.61
C LYS A 66 16.98 18.65 6.99
N ASP A 67 17.27 17.36 7.08
CA ASP A 67 18.51 16.78 6.52
C ASP A 67 18.54 16.90 4.99
N MET A 68 17.39 16.77 4.33
CA MET A 68 17.22 16.97 2.90
C MET A 68 17.10 18.44 2.49
N LYS A 69 17.14 19.39 3.43
CA LYS A 69 16.93 20.83 3.21
C LYS A 69 15.59 21.15 2.55
N MET A 70 14.58 20.35 2.85
CA MET A 70 13.21 20.54 2.40
C MET A 70 12.44 21.43 3.40
N LYS A 71 11.36 22.03 2.92
CA LYS A 71 10.47 22.82 3.76
C LYS A 71 9.69 21.89 4.70
N ASP A 72 9.56 22.32 5.95
CA ASP A 72 8.65 21.69 6.92
C ASP A 72 7.21 22.06 6.53
N ASP A 73 6.44 21.08 6.08
CA ASP A 73 5.04 21.22 5.67
C ASP A 73 4.10 20.29 6.45
N ILE A 74 4.55 19.85 7.64
CA ILE A 74 3.78 18.94 8.49
C ILE A 74 2.41 19.55 8.81
N GLU A 75 1.36 18.81 8.50
CA GLU A 75 -0.02 19.23 8.71
C GLU A 75 -0.37 19.25 10.21
N PRO A 76 -0.86 20.37 10.76
CA PRO A 76 -1.24 20.45 12.16
C PRO A 76 -2.30 19.42 12.55
N GLY A 77 -2.18 18.86 13.77
CA GLY A 77 -3.14 17.86 14.27
C GLY A 77 -2.90 16.44 13.77
N THR A 78 -1.83 16.21 13.02
CA THR A 78 -1.39 14.88 12.58
C THR A 78 -0.21 14.37 13.41
N THR A 79 0.02 13.06 13.37
CA THR A 79 1.09 12.40 14.14
C THR A 79 2.07 11.63 13.26
N HIS A 80 1.65 11.24 12.06
CA HIS A 80 2.45 10.42 11.15
C HIS A 80 2.35 10.92 9.71
N ASN A 81 3.47 10.82 9.00
CA ASN A 81 3.50 10.86 7.54
C ASN A 81 3.35 9.44 6.99
N VAL A 82 2.50 9.27 5.99
CA VAL A 82 2.34 8.01 5.26
C VAL A 82 2.69 8.25 3.80
N THR A 83 3.74 7.59 3.36
CA THR A 83 4.28 7.70 2.00
C THR A 83 3.96 6.45 1.20
N VAL A 84 3.65 6.62 -0.08
CA VAL A 84 3.44 5.55 -1.05
C VAL A 84 4.35 5.75 -2.24
N THR A 85 5.16 4.75 -2.56
CA THR A 85 5.90 4.69 -3.81
C THR A 85 5.28 3.65 -4.72
N LEU A 86 4.97 4.03 -5.96
CA LEU A 86 4.49 3.12 -6.99
C LEU A 86 5.61 2.83 -7.98
N LYS A 87 5.82 1.55 -8.29
CA LYS A 87 6.80 1.09 -9.30
C LYS A 87 6.16 0.04 -10.19
N ASP A 88 6.54 0.02 -11.44
CA ASP A 88 6.29 -1.13 -12.30
C ASP A 88 7.08 -2.33 -11.76
N ASP A 89 6.40 -3.44 -11.50
CA ASP A 89 7.01 -4.60 -10.82
C ASP A 89 8.12 -5.26 -11.63
N LYS A 90 8.01 -5.25 -12.97
CA LYS A 90 9.00 -5.87 -13.85
C LYS A 90 10.21 -4.97 -14.09
N THR A 91 9.98 -3.70 -14.38
CA THR A 91 11.04 -2.75 -14.77
C THR A 91 11.61 -1.97 -13.59
N GLN A 92 10.95 -2.01 -12.43
CA GLN A 92 11.25 -1.23 -11.22
C GLN A 92 11.24 0.30 -11.43
N LYS A 93 10.71 0.77 -12.56
CA LYS A 93 10.56 2.20 -12.84
C LYS A 93 9.46 2.80 -11.96
N GLY A 94 9.74 3.98 -11.40
CA GLY A 94 8.76 4.74 -10.60
C GLY A 94 7.58 5.23 -11.46
N ILE A 95 6.40 5.28 -10.86
CA ILE A 95 5.16 5.78 -11.48
C ILE A 95 4.77 7.08 -10.78
N ALA A 96 4.97 8.21 -11.46
CA ALA A 96 4.77 9.56 -10.92
C ALA A 96 3.42 10.20 -11.32
N ASN A 97 2.68 9.60 -12.24
CA ASN A 97 1.47 10.16 -12.82
C ASN A 97 0.17 9.47 -12.34
N ALA A 98 0.18 8.91 -11.14
CA ALA A 98 -1.00 8.30 -10.54
C ALA A 98 -1.81 9.33 -9.72
N GLN A 99 -3.11 9.11 -9.64
CA GLN A 99 -4.00 9.76 -8.67
C GLN A 99 -4.24 8.77 -7.53
N ILE A 100 -3.95 9.15 -6.30
CA ILE A 100 -4.06 8.26 -5.15
C ILE A 100 -4.94 8.88 -4.07
N ASN A 101 -5.95 8.12 -3.62
CA ASN A 101 -6.67 8.38 -2.39
C ASN A 101 -6.32 7.29 -1.38
N MET A 102 -5.96 7.71 -0.17
CA MET A 102 -5.65 6.81 0.94
C MET A 102 -6.74 6.88 1.99
N LYS A 103 -7.13 5.72 2.49
CA LYS A 103 -8.00 5.53 3.64
C LYS A 103 -7.21 4.84 4.74
N VAL A 104 -7.19 5.45 5.92
CA VAL A 104 -6.61 4.88 7.13
C VAL A 104 -7.73 4.64 8.13
N ILE A 105 -7.87 3.41 8.63
CA ILE A 105 -8.87 3.03 9.64
C ILE A 105 -8.11 2.71 10.93
N ASP A 106 -8.49 3.37 12.02
CA ASP A 106 -7.88 3.19 13.33
C ASP A 106 -8.37 1.90 14.02
N PRO A 107 -7.77 1.49 15.17
CA PRO A 107 -8.18 0.29 15.90
C PRO A 107 -9.63 0.32 16.41
N ARG A 108 -10.25 1.49 16.47
CA ARG A 108 -11.65 1.68 16.89
C ARG A 108 -12.63 1.72 15.71
N GLY A 109 -12.14 1.59 14.49
CA GLY A 109 -12.94 1.60 13.26
C GLY A 109 -13.23 2.99 12.70
N LYS A 110 -12.65 4.06 13.27
CA LYS A 110 -12.76 5.42 12.72
C LYS A 110 -11.81 5.57 11.53
N ASP A 111 -12.29 6.18 10.46
CA ASP A 111 -11.49 6.37 9.25
C ASP A 111 -11.10 7.83 9.00
N GLN A 112 -10.02 7.98 8.25
CA GLN A 112 -9.54 9.22 7.65
C GLN A 112 -9.27 8.95 6.18
N VAL A 113 -9.74 9.83 5.29
CA VAL A 113 -9.52 9.70 3.84
C VAL A 113 -8.83 10.96 3.33
N LYS A 114 -7.72 10.79 2.61
CA LYS A 114 -6.97 11.90 2.01
C LYS A 114 -6.50 11.55 0.61
N ALA A 115 -6.47 12.54 -0.27
CA ALA A 115 -5.72 12.47 -1.53
C ALA A 115 -4.23 12.67 -1.23
N LEU A 116 -3.38 11.81 -1.80
CA LEU A 116 -1.93 11.95 -1.67
C LEU A 116 -1.40 12.90 -2.73
N LYS A 117 -0.38 13.67 -2.35
CA LYS A 117 0.37 14.55 -3.25
C LYS A 117 1.66 13.89 -3.68
N TYR A 118 2.07 14.09 -4.92
CA TYR A 118 3.36 13.61 -5.41
C TYR A 118 4.46 14.59 -5.05
N GLU A 119 5.50 14.07 -4.39
CA GLU A 119 6.71 14.80 -4.03
C GLU A 119 7.85 14.41 -4.97
N GLU A 120 8.25 15.36 -5.83
CA GLU A 120 9.24 15.13 -6.88
C GLU A 120 10.62 14.76 -6.33
N MET A 121 11.04 15.39 -5.21
CA MET A 121 12.34 15.12 -4.58
C MET A 121 12.42 13.72 -3.99
N MET A 122 11.33 13.23 -3.40
CA MET A 122 11.24 11.89 -2.82
C MET A 122 10.75 10.85 -3.82
N LYS A 123 10.23 11.27 -4.98
CA LYS A 123 9.63 10.41 -6.01
C LYS A 123 8.55 9.48 -5.44
N SER A 124 7.73 10.02 -4.56
CA SER A 124 6.70 9.31 -3.83
C SER A 124 5.46 10.17 -3.63
N TYR A 125 4.38 9.55 -3.20
CA TYR A 125 3.13 10.22 -2.85
C TYR A 125 2.98 10.18 -1.34
N ASP A 126 2.55 11.27 -0.72
CA ASP A 126 2.39 11.29 0.72
C ASP A 126 1.19 12.11 1.20
N ALA A 127 0.83 11.88 2.45
CA ALA A 127 -0.09 12.68 3.24
C ALA A 127 0.14 12.43 4.72
N TYR A 128 -0.32 13.37 5.54
CA TYR A 128 -0.22 13.27 7.00
C TYR A 128 -1.53 12.77 7.61
N PHE A 129 -1.43 11.86 8.59
CA PHE A 129 -2.57 11.28 9.28
C PHE A 129 -2.42 11.39 10.80
N ASN A 130 -3.54 11.42 11.50
CA ASN A 130 -3.55 11.32 12.95
C ASN A 130 -3.73 9.84 13.36
N LEU A 131 -2.70 9.23 13.95
CA LEU A 131 -2.71 7.87 14.49
C LEU A 131 -2.52 7.94 16.01
N PRO A 132 -3.59 8.31 16.78
CA PRO A 132 -3.43 8.62 18.20
C PRO A 132 -3.30 7.39 19.09
N ASP A 133 -3.85 6.26 18.66
CA ASP A 133 -3.98 5.07 19.49
C ASP A 133 -3.00 3.98 19.09
N LYS A 134 -2.47 3.26 20.06
CA LYS A 134 -1.75 2.01 19.81
C LYS A 134 -2.71 0.95 19.29
N GLY A 135 -2.21 0.08 18.43
CA GLY A 135 -3.00 -1.03 17.88
C GLY A 135 -2.87 -1.18 16.37
N LYS A 136 -3.75 -1.98 15.82
CA LYS A 136 -3.73 -2.36 14.40
C LYS A 136 -4.55 -1.37 13.57
N TYR A 137 -3.87 -0.66 12.68
CA TYR A 137 -4.47 0.19 11.65
C TYR A 137 -4.60 -0.58 10.33
N GLN A 138 -5.64 -0.28 9.57
CA GLN A 138 -5.76 -0.70 8.20
C GLN A 138 -5.48 0.51 7.30
N VAL A 139 -4.49 0.37 6.42
CA VAL A 139 -4.08 1.41 5.47
C VAL A 139 -4.36 0.92 4.06
N MET A 140 -5.23 1.60 3.35
CA MET A 140 -5.66 1.22 2.00
C MET A 140 -5.51 2.39 1.04
N ILE A 141 -5.17 2.09 -0.20
CA ILE A 141 -5.18 3.07 -1.29
C ILE A 141 -6.08 2.61 -2.43
N LEU A 142 -6.78 3.57 -3.03
CA LEU A 142 -7.31 3.49 -4.37
C LEU A 142 -6.41 4.36 -5.26
N PHE A 143 -5.79 3.79 -6.27
CA PHE A 143 -4.94 4.54 -7.19
C PHE A 143 -5.36 4.34 -8.63
N LYS A 144 -5.24 5.40 -9.43
CA LYS A 144 -5.57 5.44 -10.86
C LYS A 144 -4.31 5.76 -11.65
N ILE A 145 -3.99 4.91 -12.63
CA ILE A 145 -2.90 5.09 -13.60
C ILE A 145 -3.54 5.05 -14.99
N GLY A 146 -3.54 6.18 -15.70
CA GLY A 146 -4.35 6.31 -16.91
C GLY A 146 -5.83 6.06 -16.60
N GLU A 147 -6.47 5.10 -17.27
CA GLU A 147 -7.87 4.73 -17.01
C GLU A 147 -8.03 3.56 -16.02
N GLN A 148 -6.94 2.91 -15.62
CA GLN A 148 -6.99 1.75 -14.74
C GLN A 148 -7.06 2.18 -13.28
N LYS A 149 -8.04 1.64 -12.55
CA LYS A 149 -8.19 1.79 -11.10
C LYS A 149 -7.78 0.50 -10.40
N LYS A 150 -6.96 0.61 -9.37
CA LYS A 150 -6.45 -0.50 -8.58
C LYS A 150 -6.53 -0.16 -7.09
N THR A 151 -6.58 -1.19 -6.25
CA THR A 151 -6.56 -1.03 -4.79
C THR A 151 -5.42 -1.85 -4.19
N ALA A 152 -4.79 -1.30 -3.18
CA ALA A 152 -3.78 -1.99 -2.36
C ALA A 152 -4.01 -1.66 -0.90
N GLY A 153 -3.57 -2.52 0.00
CA GLY A 153 -3.68 -2.25 1.43
C GLY A 153 -2.74 -3.10 2.27
N ILE A 154 -2.47 -2.59 3.45
CA ILE A 154 -1.63 -3.22 4.47
C ILE A 154 -2.29 -3.09 5.85
N TYR A 155 -1.84 -3.92 6.79
CA TYR A 155 -2.05 -3.68 8.21
C TYR A 155 -0.76 -3.10 8.82
N TYR A 156 -0.92 -2.10 9.68
CA TYR A 156 0.15 -1.44 10.42
C TYR A 156 -0.13 -1.52 11.92
N ASP A 157 0.82 -2.03 12.68
CA ASP A 157 0.72 -2.16 14.14
C ASP A 157 1.52 -1.04 14.81
N LEU A 158 0.84 -0.02 15.34
CA LEU A 158 1.43 1.06 16.12
C LEU A 158 1.63 0.56 17.57
N LYS A 159 2.90 0.47 18.00
CA LYS A 159 3.33 -0.08 19.30
C LYS A 159 3.40 0.98 20.40
#